data_39fc8d0b501dd618d08f71e920e31232
#
_entry.id   39fc8d0b501dd618d08f71e920e31232
#
_cell.length_a   1.000
_cell.length_b   1.000
_cell.length_c   1.000
_cell.angle_alpha   90.00
_cell.angle_beta   90.00
_cell.angle_gamma   90.00
#
_symmetry.space_group_name_H-M   'P 1'
#
loop_
_entity.id
_entity.type
_entity.pdbx_description
1 polymer ?
#
loop_
_entity_poly.entity_id
_entity_poly.type
_entity_poly.pdbx_seq_one_letter_code
_entity_poly.pdbx_strand_id
1 'polypeptide(L)'
;MKSNLKGDKQFASKAISYMMNNERTKIKEISYSINNSQVYRKNANTSVVCLHPYSTEIKFMNSGVLPQITKPNSGVLNIATYKFEGNDFLGGFISEESDLCFNSILYNVLSADKFKSEFYNMHCKGVDDNFGNEVIYSPKIEINGVECGVVTSALPYCSMFGGKDANLLFTLRERVDRILFTFALNCHKDIVLGIYDLSLDNIKPSMLAESFSVYLNDKYKNIFETVTFAIPESKTYKKFKEAFNT
;
A
#
# COMPACT_ATOMS: atom_id res chain seq x y z
N MET A 1 -3.63 24.68 -4.64
CA MET A 1 -2.35 25.03 -5.30
C MET A 1 -1.99 23.91 -6.26
N LYS A 2 -1.97 24.17 -7.57
CA LYS A 2 -1.42 23.23 -8.55
C LYS A 2 0.10 23.28 -8.37
N SER A 3 0.69 22.27 -7.72
CA SER A 3 2.12 22.08 -7.78
C SER A 3 2.46 21.69 -9.23
N ASN A 4 3.14 22.60 -9.97
CA ASN A 4 3.77 22.29 -11.24
C ASN A 4 5.01 21.38 -10.98
N LEU A 5 4.82 20.24 -10.36
CA LEU A 5 5.83 19.22 -10.30
C LEU A 5 5.92 18.60 -11.69
N LYS A 6 6.88 19.08 -12.50
CA LYS A 6 7.24 18.41 -13.75
C LYS A 6 7.94 17.12 -13.38
N GLY A 7 7.40 15.99 -13.84
CA GLY A 7 8.07 14.70 -13.71
C GLY A 7 9.46 14.72 -14.35
N ASP A 8 10.35 13.87 -13.84
CA ASP A 8 11.69 13.69 -14.40
C ASP A 8 11.60 12.95 -15.74
N LYS A 9 11.96 13.63 -16.83
CA LYS A 9 11.89 13.07 -18.20
C LYS A 9 12.80 11.86 -18.40
N GLN A 10 13.95 11.83 -17.72
CA GLN A 10 14.88 10.70 -17.83
C GLN A 10 14.31 9.48 -17.09
N PHE A 11 13.72 9.70 -15.92
CA PHE A 11 13.01 8.66 -15.18
C PHE A 11 11.82 8.13 -15.99
N ALA A 12 10.98 9.02 -16.55
CA ALA A 12 9.85 8.64 -17.40
C ALA A 12 10.26 7.74 -18.57
N SER A 13 11.32 8.11 -19.29
CA SER A 13 11.84 7.31 -20.41
C SER A 13 12.30 5.91 -19.95
N LYS A 14 12.99 5.82 -18.81
CA LYS A 14 13.39 4.54 -18.23
C LYS A 14 12.18 3.72 -17.77
N ALA A 15 11.20 4.36 -17.15
CA ALA A 15 9.97 3.72 -16.69
C ALA A 15 9.17 3.09 -17.84
N ILE A 16 8.99 3.84 -18.94
CA ILE A 16 8.33 3.34 -20.14
C ILE A 16 9.09 2.14 -20.72
N SER A 17 10.41 2.25 -20.85
CA SER A 17 11.24 1.15 -21.37
C SER A 17 11.16 -0.09 -20.50
N TYR A 18 11.15 0.09 -19.19
CA TYR A 18 11.02 -1.00 -18.21
C TYR A 18 9.66 -1.69 -18.30
N MET A 19 8.58 -0.92 -18.32
CA MET A 19 7.21 -1.41 -18.48
C MET A 19 7.04 -2.24 -19.76
N MET A 20 7.48 -1.69 -20.91
CA MET A 20 7.42 -2.39 -22.20
C MET A 20 8.28 -3.66 -22.23
N ASN A 21 9.43 -3.66 -21.55
CA ASN A 21 10.24 -4.86 -21.42
C ASN A 21 9.54 -5.95 -20.59
N ASN A 22 8.90 -5.57 -19.49
CA ASN A 22 8.10 -6.49 -18.68
C ASN A 22 6.96 -7.11 -19.50
N GLU A 23 6.21 -6.31 -20.27
CA GLU A 23 5.15 -6.82 -21.15
C GLU A 23 5.66 -7.87 -22.14
N ARG A 24 6.86 -7.69 -22.65
CA ARG A 24 7.46 -8.62 -23.60
C ARG A 24 8.03 -9.87 -22.94
N THR A 25 8.66 -9.75 -21.77
CA THR A 25 9.45 -10.83 -21.15
C THR A 25 8.73 -11.56 -20.04
N LYS A 26 7.75 -10.90 -19.37
CA LYS A 26 7.04 -11.41 -18.18
C LYS A 26 5.52 -11.46 -18.39
N ILE A 27 5.06 -11.66 -19.63
CA ILE A 27 3.61 -11.65 -19.95
C ILE A 27 2.82 -12.71 -19.19
N LYS A 28 3.40 -13.87 -18.90
CA LYS A 28 2.74 -14.95 -18.17
C LYS A 28 2.54 -14.59 -16.70
N GLU A 29 3.55 -14.02 -16.07
CA GLU A 29 3.55 -13.56 -14.69
C GLU A 29 2.56 -12.41 -14.52
N ILE A 30 2.57 -11.45 -15.44
CA ILE A 30 1.62 -10.32 -15.48
C ILE A 30 0.19 -10.86 -15.60
N SER A 31 -0.07 -11.72 -16.59
CA SER A 31 -1.40 -12.31 -16.80
C SER A 31 -1.86 -13.12 -15.59
N TYR A 32 -0.97 -13.90 -14.98
CA TYR A 32 -1.28 -14.65 -13.78
C TYR A 32 -1.69 -13.71 -12.64
N SER A 33 -0.87 -12.70 -12.37
CA SER A 33 -1.15 -11.75 -11.29
C SER A 33 -2.46 -11.00 -11.55
N ILE A 34 -2.69 -10.47 -12.75
CA ILE A 34 -3.95 -9.79 -13.10
C ILE A 34 -5.17 -10.71 -12.86
N ASN A 35 -5.13 -11.96 -13.35
CA ASN A 35 -6.27 -12.88 -13.24
C ASN A 35 -6.56 -13.31 -11.80
N ASN A 36 -5.54 -13.36 -10.94
CA ASN A 36 -5.68 -13.74 -9.53
C ASN A 36 -5.72 -12.55 -8.57
N SER A 37 -5.59 -11.32 -9.07
CA SER A 37 -5.76 -10.12 -8.25
C SER A 37 -7.24 -9.87 -7.95
N GLN A 38 -7.50 -9.35 -6.75
CA GLN A 38 -8.86 -9.06 -6.27
C GLN A 38 -8.96 -7.67 -5.67
N VAL A 39 -10.13 -7.04 -5.84
CA VAL A 39 -10.48 -5.79 -5.16
C VAL A 39 -11.34 -6.13 -3.94
N TYR A 40 -10.81 -5.90 -2.75
CA TYR A 40 -11.53 -6.10 -1.49
C TYR A 40 -12.28 -4.83 -1.11
N ARG A 41 -13.61 -4.89 -1.07
CA ARG A 41 -14.50 -3.76 -0.82
C ARG A 41 -14.91 -3.66 0.65
N LYS A 42 -15.43 -2.48 1.05
CA LYS A 42 -15.80 -2.12 2.41
C LYS A 42 -16.70 -3.16 3.12
N ASN A 43 -17.60 -3.80 2.41
CA ASN A 43 -18.64 -4.67 3.00
C ASN A 43 -18.26 -6.16 3.08
N ALA A 44 -17.01 -6.54 2.82
CA ALA A 44 -16.58 -7.92 3.01
C ALA A 44 -16.61 -8.27 4.50
N ASN A 45 -17.19 -9.42 4.85
CA ASN A 45 -17.17 -9.92 6.23
C ASN A 45 -15.71 -10.16 6.65
N THR A 46 -15.28 -9.55 7.76
CA THR A 46 -13.86 -9.42 8.12
C THR A 46 -13.48 -10.27 9.34
N SER A 47 -14.04 -11.44 9.48
CA SER A 47 -13.59 -12.37 10.51
C SER A 47 -12.35 -13.11 10.05
N VAL A 48 -11.25 -13.02 10.80
CA VAL A 48 -10.01 -13.77 10.55
C VAL A 48 -9.83 -14.74 11.72
N VAL A 49 -9.68 -16.01 11.40
CA VAL A 49 -9.36 -17.05 12.38
C VAL A 49 -7.94 -17.52 12.11
N CYS A 50 -7.07 -17.35 13.09
CA CYS A 50 -5.72 -17.91 13.05
C CYS A 50 -5.70 -19.25 13.78
N LEU A 51 -5.41 -20.32 13.04
CA LEU A 51 -5.29 -21.67 13.61
C LEU A 51 -3.97 -21.86 14.38
N HIS A 52 -2.95 -21.11 14.02
CA HIS A 52 -1.61 -21.19 14.63
C HIS A 52 -1.11 -19.78 14.96
N PRO A 53 -1.40 -19.26 16.16
CA PRO A 53 -0.99 -17.91 16.53
C PRO A 53 0.54 -17.80 16.64
N TYR A 54 1.07 -16.70 16.13
CA TYR A 54 2.49 -16.36 16.24
C TYR A 54 2.74 -15.52 17.49
N SER A 55 4.00 -15.39 17.90
CA SER A 55 4.46 -14.28 18.74
C SER A 55 4.89 -13.17 17.79
N THR A 56 3.99 -12.23 17.50
CA THR A 56 4.25 -11.18 16.50
C THR A 56 5.41 -10.30 16.90
N GLU A 57 6.43 -10.22 16.05
CA GLU A 57 7.54 -9.28 16.18
C GLU A 57 7.24 -8.00 15.40
N ILE A 58 7.20 -6.85 16.08
CA ILE A 58 7.01 -5.53 15.45
C ILE A 58 8.37 -4.87 15.25
N LYS A 59 8.70 -4.55 14.01
CA LYS A 59 9.96 -3.88 13.60
C LYS A 59 9.70 -2.49 13.05
N PHE A 60 10.57 -1.55 13.40
CA PHE A 60 10.56 -0.20 12.85
C PHE A 60 11.90 0.05 12.15
N MET A 61 11.85 0.36 10.85
CA MET A 61 13.03 0.58 10.02
C MET A 61 13.01 1.99 9.44
N ASN A 62 14.07 2.77 9.70
CA ASN A 62 14.22 4.09 9.09
C ASN A 62 14.80 3.96 7.67
N SER A 63 14.03 3.36 6.79
CA SER A 63 14.38 3.06 5.40
C SER A 63 13.11 2.90 4.55
N GLY A 64 13.26 2.86 3.22
CA GLY A 64 12.17 2.49 2.32
C GLY A 64 11.79 1.01 2.39
N VAL A 65 10.75 0.64 1.67
CA VAL A 65 10.16 -0.71 1.64
C VAL A 65 11.10 -1.74 0.98
N LEU A 66 11.71 -1.39 -0.16
CA LEU A 66 12.49 -2.33 -0.97
C LEU A 66 13.56 -3.12 -0.19
N PRO A 67 14.40 -2.49 0.68
CA PRO A 67 15.40 -3.23 1.45
C PRO A 67 14.81 -4.17 2.50
N GLN A 68 13.54 -4.02 2.85
CA GLN A 68 12.88 -4.84 3.87
C GLN A 68 12.23 -6.09 3.31
N ILE A 69 12.13 -6.20 1.98
CA ILE A 69 11.56 -7.35 1.28
C ILE A 69 12.66 -8.41 1.13
N THR A 70 12.77 -9.30 2.11
CA THR A 70 13.85 -10.31 2.18
C THR A 70 13.35 -11.74 2.23
N LYS A 71 12.06 -11.95 2.51
CA LYS A 71 11.48 -13.28 2.65
C LYS A 71 10.46 -13.54 1.55
N PRO A 72 10.45 -14.74 0.93
CA PRO A 72 9.42 -15.10 -0.04
C PRO A 72 8.04 -15.16 0.63
N ASN A 73 7.02 -14.90 -0.16
CA ASN A 73 5.63 -14.81 0.28
C ASN A 73 5.36 -13.73 1.34
N SER A 74 6.23 -12.71 1.43
CA SER A 74 5.92 -11.52 2.24
C SER A 74 4.74 -10.75 1.66
N GLY A 75 3.91 -10.19 2.53
CA GLY A 75 2.93 -9.18 2.15
C GLY A 75 3.59 -7.80 2.11
N VAL A 76 3.41 -7.05 1.04
CA VAL A 76 3.98 -5.71 0.88
C VAL A 76 2.87 -4.69 0.70
N LEU A 77 2.84 -3.66 1.55
CA LEU A 77 1.91 -2.55 1.39
C LEU A 77 2.46 -1.53 0.40
N ASN A 78 1.73 -1.33 -0.69
CA ASN A 78 1.88 -0.21 -1.60
C ASN A 78 0.87 0.87 -1.21
N ILE A 79 1.35 1.99 -0.65
CA ILE A 79 0.52 3.18 -0.46
C ILE A 79 0.46 3.93 -1.77
N ALA A 80 -0.67 3.79 -2.45
CA ALA A 80 -0.92 4.36 -3.76
C ALA A 80 -1.56 5.75 -3.67
N THR A 81 -1.38 6.51 -4.72
CA THR A 81 -2.28 7.64 -4.97
C THR A 81 -3.61 7.12 -5.50
N TYR A 82 -4.68 7.84 -5.18
CA TYR A 82 -6.02 7.48 -5.65
C TYR A 82 -6.30 7.86 -7.11
N LYS A 83 -5.40 8.60 -7.77
CA LYS A 83 -5.65 9.18 -9.10
C LYS A 83 -5.09 8.40 -10.26
N PHE A 84 -3.89 7.88 -10.09
CA PHE A 84 -3.12 7.28 -11.18
C PHE A 84 -2.36 6.06 -10.69
N GLU A 85 -2.32 5.04 -11.51
CA GLU A 85 -1.54 3.84 -11.28
C GLU A 85 -0.04 4.19 -11.15
N GLY A 86 0.61 3.65 -10.13
CA GLY A 86 2.03 3.87 -9.93
C GLY A 86 2.41 5.33 -9.64
N ASN A 87 1.47 6.16 -9.14
CA ASN A 87 1.69 7.59 -8.89
C ASN A 87 2.25 8.35 -10.10
N ASP A 88 1.63 8.17 -11.26
CA ASP A 88 2.11 8.74 -12.53
C ASP A 88 3.56 8.30 -12.87
N PHE A 89 3.85 7.02 -12.62
CA PHE A 89 5.14 6.39 -12.88
C PHE A 89 5.68 6.68 -14.28
N LEU A 90 4.81 6.57 -15.30
CA LEU A 90 5.19 6.85 -16.69
C LEU A 90 5.36 8.34 -16.98
N GLY A 91 4.79 9.21 -16.18
CA GLY A 91 4.99 10.66 -16.23
C GLY A 91 6.28 11.14 -15.56
N GLY A 92 7.00 10.23 -14.89
CA GLY A 92 8.29 10.51 -14.28
C GLY A 92 8.22 11.02 -12.85
N PHE A 93 7.14 10.75 -12.13
CA PHE A 93 7.07 11.02 -10.70
C PHE A 93 7.83 9.97 -9.90
N ILE A 94 8.67 10.44 -8.97
CA ILE A 94 9.49 9.60 -8.10
C ILE A 94 8.81 9.52 -6.74
N SER A 95 8.46 8.29 -6.33
CA SER A 95 7.83 7.99 -5.06
C SER A 95 8.15 6.55 -4.66
N GLU A 96 7.79 6.12 -3.46
CA GLU A 96 7.96 4.71 -3.07
C GLU A 96 7.10 3.77 -3.93
N GLU A 97 5.89 4.20 -4.32
CA GLU A 97 5.07 3.45 -5.28
C GLU A 97 5.76 3.31 -6.65
N SER A 98 6.36 4.40 -7.16
CA SER A 98 7.11 4.33 -8.42
C SER A 98 8.37 3.49 -8.30
N ASP A 99 9.03 3.46 -7.13
CA ASP A 99 10.16 2.57 -6.87
C ASP A 99 9.73 1.10 -6.87
N LEU A 100 8.60 0.76 -6.24
CA LEU A 100 8.02 -0.58 -6.32
C LEU A 100 7.70 -0.97 -7.77
N CYS A 101 7.09 -0.07 -8.53
CA CYS A 101 6.77 -0.27 -9.94
C CYS A 101 8.04 -0.48 -10.81
N PHE A 102 9.11 0.26 -10.53
CA PHE A 102 10.36 0.16 -11.27
C PHE A 102 11.16 -1.13 -10.96
N ASN A 103 10.88 -1.76 -9.81
CA ASN A 103 11.57 -2.98 -9.38
C ASN A 103 10.69 -4.24 -9.48
N SER A 104 9.55 -4.16 -10.20
CA SER A 104 8.60 -5.27 -10.31
C SER A 104 7.70 -5.15 -11.55
N ILE A 105 6.77 -6.10 -11.69
CA ILE A 105 5.68 -6.04 -12.68
C ILE A 105 4.44 -5.29 -12.15
N LEU A 106 4.53 -4.65 -10.97
CA LEU A 106 3.37 -4.09 -10.28
C LEU A 106 2.62 -3.07 -11.14
N TYR A 107 3.33 -2.16 -11.83
CA TYR A 107 2.69 -1.20 -12.73
C TYR A 107 1.87 -1.89 -13.83
N ASN A 108 2.45 -2.89 -14.49
CA ASN A 108 1.76 -3.63 -15.56
C ASN A 108 0.49 -4.32 -15.04
N VAL A 109 0.48 -4.75 -13.78
CA VAL A 109 -0.70 -5.35 -13.14
C VAL A 109 -1.74 -4.27 -12.81
N LEU A 110 -1.35 -3.19 -12.14
CA LEU A 110 -2.27 -2.13 -11.71
C LEU A 110 -2.89 -1.36 -12.87
N SER A 111 -2.22 -1.30 -14.02
CA SER A 111 -2.72 -0.63 -15.24
C SER A 111 -3.80 -1.43 -15.97
N ALA A 112 -4.15 -2.64 -15.53
CA ALA A 112 -5.22 -3.42 -16.13
C ALA A 112 -6.59 -2.72 -16.02
N ASP A 113 -7.40 -2.80 -17.09
CA ASP A 113 -8.66 -2.04 -17.20
C ASP A 113 -9.66 -2.33 -16.06
N LYS A 114 -9.63 -3.55 -15.50
CA LYS A 114 -10.49 -3.89 -14.35
C LYS A 114 -10.22 -2.99 -13.14
N PHE A 115 -8.96 -2.62 -12.87
CA PHE A 115 -8.62 -1.77 -11.73
C PHE A 115 -8.92 -0.29 -12.00
N LYS A 116 -8.85 0.14 -13.27
CA LYS A 116 -9.29 1.49 -13.64
C LYS A 116 -10.75 1.72 -13.26
N SER A 117 -11.63 0.75 -13.54
CA SER A 117 -13.05 0.86 -13.23
C SER A 117 -13.37 0.61 -11.75
N GLU A 118 -12.71 -0.36 -11.11
CA GLU A 118 -13.07 -0.86 -9.79
C GLU A 118 -12.33 -0.16 -8.64
N PHE A 119 -11.23 0.53 -8.92
CA PHE A 119 -10.41 1.22 -7.92
C PHE A 119 -10.19 2.70 -8.29
N TYR A 120 -9.41 3.00 -9.34
CA TYR A 120 -9.00 4.37 -9.65
C TYR A 120 -10.16 5.30 -10.04
N ASN A 121 -11.06 4.88 -10.93
CA ASN A 121 -12.18 5.71 -11.36
C ASN A 121 -13.20 5.98 -10.24
N MET A 122 -13.36 5.06 -9.29
CA MET A 122 -14.25 5.26 -8.16
C MET A 122 -13.73 6.35 -7.23
N HIS A 123 -12.42 6.40 -7.04
CA HIS A 123 -11.77 7.42 -6.23
C HIS A 123 -11.74 8.81 -6.91
N CYS A 124 -11.69 8.85 -8.25
CA CYS A 124 -11.67 10.11 -9.01
C CYS A 124 -13.02 10.81 -9.15
N LYS A 125 -14.13 10.07 -9.07
CA LYS A 125 -15.47 10.62 -9.38
C LYS A 125 -16.11 11.39 -8.23
N GLY A 126 -15.51 11.40 -7.04
CA GLY A 126 -16.05 12.12 -5.88
C GLY A 126 -17.50 11.72 -5.52
N VAL A 127 -17.93 10.50 -5.89
CA VAL A 127 -19.32 10.04 -5.79
C VAL A 127 -19.72 9.75 -4.34
N ASP A 128 -18.73 9.50 -3.48
CA ASP A 128 -18.95 9.42 -2.04
C ASP A 128 -17.85 10.22 -1.33
N ASP A 129 -18.24 11.06 -0.38
CA ASP A 129 -17.35 11.83 0.51
C ASP A 129 -16.42 10.92 1.37
N ASN A 130 -16.62 9.62 1.28
CA ASN A 130 -15.75 8.59 1.80
C ASN A 130 -15.09 7.89 0.62
N PHE A 131 -13.85 8.28 0.28
CA PHE A 131 -13.00 7.43 -0.55
C PHE A 131 -13.14 6.01 -0.06
N GLY A 132 -13.54 5.11 -0.95
CA GLY A 132 -13.80 3.75 -0.55
C GLY A 132 -12.61 3.16 0.18
N ASN A 133 -12.86 2.26 1.10
CA ASN A 133 -11.80 1.54 1.80
C ASN A 133 -11.33 0.32 0.99
N GLU A 134 -11.55 0.37 -0.33
CA GLU A 134 -11.12 -0.67 -1.26
C GLU A 134 -9.60 -0.77 -1.26
N VAL A 135 -9.12 -2.01 -1.37
CA VAL A 135 -7.71 -2.31 -1.62
C VAL A 135 -7.63 -3.30 -2.78
N ILE A 136 -6.56 -3.21 -3.55
CA ILE A 136 -6.23 -4.22 -4.56
C ILE A 136 -5.23 -5.19 -3.92
N TYR A 137 -5.49 -6.49 -3.98
CA TYR A 137 -4.50 -7.52 -3.71
C TYR A 137 -3.95 -8.07 -5.02
N SER A 138 -2.64 -8.01 -5.19
CA SER A 138 -1.93 -8.54 -6.35
C SER A 138 -0.95 -9.63 -5.91
N PRO A 139 -1.23 -10.91 -6.21
CA PRO A 139 -0.35 -12.03 -5.84
C PRO A 139 0.83 -12.16 -6.79
N LYS A 140 1.89 -12.82 -6.33
CA LYS A 140 3.06 -13.22 -7.12
C LYS A 140 3.74 -12.06 -7.85
N ILE A 141 3.89 -10.95 -7.17
CA ILE A 141 4.70 -9.84 -7.63
C ILE A 141 6.15 -10.09 -7.21
N GLU A 142 7.02 -10.35 -8.17
CA GLU A 142 8.45 -10.46 -7.91
C GLU A 142 9.06 -9.07 -7.74
N ILE A 143 9.63 -8.80 -6.56
CA ILE A 143 10.31 -7.56 -6.21
C ILE A 143 11.74 -7.91 -5.83
N ASN A 144 12.73 -7.42 -6.59
CA ASN A 144 14.15 -7.74 -6.38
C ASN A 144 14.46 -9.25 -6.26
N GLY A 145 13.79 -10.09 -7.06
CA GLY A 145 13.96 -11.54 -7.03
C GLY A 145 13.21 -12.26 -5.91
N VAL A 146 12.39 -11.55 -5.14
CA VAL A 146 11.56 -12.11 -4.06
C VAL A 146 10.09 -12.08 -4.47
N GLU A 147 9.43 -13.24 -4.52
CA GLU A 147 7.98 -13.32 -4.80
C GLU A 147 7.17 -12.86 -3.59
N CYS A 148 6.28 -11.89 -3.79
CA CYS A 148 5.48 -11.22 -2.77
C CYS A 148 4.00 -11.15 -3.15
N GLY A 149 3.13 -10.96 -2.16
CA GLY A 149 1.78 -10.45 -2.36
C GLY A 149 1.74 -8.95 -2.06
N VAL A 150 1.22 -8.14 -2.99
CA VAL A 150 1.14 -6.70 -2.81
C VAL A 150 -0.29 -6.27 -2.52
N VAL A 151 -0.48 -5.53 -1.44
CA VAL A 151 -1.74 -4.81 -1.14
C VAL A 151 -1.55 -3.36 -1.54
N THR A 152 -2.32 -2.90 -2.51
CA THR A 152 -2.36 -1.50 -2.94
C THR A 152 -3.54 -0.80 -2.28
N SER A 153 -3.26 0.25 -1.51
CA SER A 153 -4.25 1.04 -0.77
C SER A 153 -3.93 2.53 -0.88
N ALA A 154 -4.94 3.33 -1.21
CA ALA A 154 -4.79 4.78 -1.21
C ALA A 154 -5.06 5.36 0.19
N LEU A 155 -4.30 6.34 0.65
CA LEU A 155 -4.61 7.08 1.88
C LEU A 155 -5.80 8.03 1.67
N PRO A 156 -6.60 8.30 2.73
CA PRO A 156 -7.69 9.26 2.64
C PRO A 156 -7.15 10.68 2.42
N TYR A 157 -7.82 11.44 1.57
CA TYR A 157 -7.45 12.83 1.30
C TYR A 157 -8.03 13.76 2.37
N CYS A 158 -7.19 14.24 3.29
CA CYS A 158 -7.61 14.99 4.49
C CYS A 158 -8.41 16.26 4.23
N SER A 159 -8.20 16.95 3.10
CA SER A 159 -8.94 18.19 2.81
C SER A 159 -10.46 17.97 2.70
N MET A 160 -10.89 16.74 2.43
CA MET A 160 -12.32 16.40 2.33
C MET A 160 -13.00 16.28 3.69
N PHE A 161 -12.24 16.12 4.77
CA PHE A 161 -12.81 16.02 6.12
C PHE A 161 -13.04 17.37 6.81
N GLY A 162 -12.73 18.48 6.12
CA GLY A 162 -12.97 19.84 6.65
C GLY A 162 -12.30 20.11 8.00
N GLY A 163 -11.16 19.46 8.28
CA GLY A 163 -10.45 19.58 9.56
C GLY A 163 -11.02 18.75 10.71
N LYS A 164 -11.95 17.82 10.45
CA LYS A 164 -12.51 16.92 11.47
C LYS A 164 -11.63 15.69 11.66
N ASP A 165 -10.67 15.78 12.57
CA ASP A 165 -9.72 14.69 12.90
C ASP A 165 -10.42 13.37 13.25
N ALA A 166 -11.59 13.40 13.90
CA ALA A 166 -12.34 12.20 14.28
C ALA A 166 -12.81 11.38 13.08
N ASN A 167 -13.33 12.03 12.05
CA ASN A 167 -13.78 11.35 10.82
C ASN A 167 -12.60 10.77 10.04
N LEU A 168 -11.49 11.50 10.01
CA LEU A 168 -10.25 11.03 9.40
C LEU A 168 -9.71 9.80 10.13
N LEU A 169 -9.66 9.83 11.47
CA LEU A 169 -9.20 8.69 12.27
C LEU A 169 -10.07 7.44 12.05
N PHE A 170 -11.39 7.62 12.00
CA PHE A 170 -12.31 6.53 11.69
C PHE A 170 -12.01 5.91 10.31
N THR A 171 -11.85 6.74 9.29
CA THR A 171 -11.54 6.27 7.92
C THR A 171 -10.16 5.60 7.86
N LEU A 172 -9.15 6.13 8.56
CA LEU A 172 -7.84 5.50 8.65
C LEU A 172 -7.91 4.11 9.29
N ARG A 173 -8.66 3.98 10.39
CA ARG A 173 -8.87 2.69 11.06
C ARG A 173 -9.55 1.67 10.14
N GLU A 174 -10.60 2.06 9.44
CA GLU A 174 -11.26 1.17 8.47
C GLU A 174 -10.29 0.72 7.36
N ARG A 175 -9.40 1.60 6.89
CA ARG A 175 -8.39 1.26 5.89
C ARG A 175 -7.34 0.31 6.42
N VAL A 176 -6.79 0.59 7.59
CA VAL A 176 -5.83 -0.28 8.26
C VAL A 176 -6.44 -1.66 8.50
N ASP A 177 -7.69 -1.72 8.96
CA ASP A 177 -8.41 -2.98 9.10
C ASP A 177 -8.47 -3.75 7.78
N ARG A 178 -8.79 -3.07 6.68
CA ARG A 178 -8.86 -3.69 5.36
C ARG A 178 -7.51 -4.19 4.86
N ILE A 179 -6.45 -3.41 5.07
CA ILE A 179 -5.07 -3.79 4.72
C ILE A 179 -4.66 -5.06 5.47
N LEU A 180 -4.79 -5.06 6.80
CA LEU A 180 -4.39 -6.18 7.65
C LEU A 180 -5.25 -7.43 7.37
N PHE A 181 -6.55 -7.25 7.18
CA PHE A 181 -7.46 -8.33 6.78
C PHE A 181 -7.01 -8.99 5.47
N THR A 182 -6.65 -8.18 4.47
CA THR A 182 -6.25 -8.69 3.17
C THR A 182 -4.95 -9.51 3.26
N PHE A 183 -3.97 -9.06 4.03
CA PHE A 183 -2.77 -9.84 4.27
C PHE A 183 -3.05 -11.15 5.01
N ALA A 184 -3.86 -11.11 6.05
CA ALA A 184 -4.22 -12.28 6.83
C ALA A 184 -5.01 -13.31 6.01
N LEU A 185 -5.98 -12.86 5.21
CA LEU A 185 -6.79 -13.71 4.32
C LEU A 185 -5.93 -14.44 3.27
N ASN A 186 -4.86 -13.78 2.80
CA ASN A 186 -3.94 -14.35 1.83
C ASN A 186 -2.74 -15.05 2.48
N CYS A 187 -2.82 -15.36 3.78
CA CYS A 187 -1.86 -16.17 4.55
C CYS A 187 -0.42 -15.61 4.55
N HIS A 188 -0.25 -14.29 4.48
CA HIS A 188 1.05 -13.66 4.65
C HIS A 188 1.45 -13.66 6.13
N LYS A 189 2.59 -14.27 6.44
CA LYS A 189 3.15 -14.35 7.81
C LYS A 189 4.01 -13.13 8.14
N ASP A 190 4.82 -12.71 7.17
CA ASP A 190 5.68 -11.55 7.24
C ASP A 190 5.09 -10.44 6.39
N ILE A 191 4.89 -9.26 6.97
CA ILE A 191 4.37 -8.10 6.24
C ILE A 191 5.29 -6.89 6.37
N VAL A 192 5.46 -6.18 5.25
CA VAL A 192 6.24 -4.94 5.16
C VAL A 192 5.28 -3.80 4.83
N LEU A 193 5.17 -2.87 5.75
CA LEU A 193 4.24 -1.74 5.69
C LEU A 193 5.03 -0.46 5.39
N GLY A 194 4.98 0.01 4.16
CA GLY A 194 5.56 1.29 3.77
C GLY A 194 4.76 2.46 4.35
N ILE A 195 5.44 3.34 5.07
CA ILE A 195 4.83 4.53 5.64
C ILE A 195 5.68 5.72 5.22
N TYR A 196 5.28 6.42 4.17
CA TYR A 196 6.02 7.58 3.71
C TYR A 196 5.11 8.74 3.35
N ASP A 197 5.70 9.91 3.29
CA ASP A 197 5.16 11.22 2.94
C ASP A 197 3.67 11.47 3.27
N LEU A 198 3.34 11.28 4.54
CA LEU A 198 2.01 11.61 5.07
C LEU A 198 1.70 13.12 5.00
N SER A 199 2.70 13.94 4.68
CA SER A 199 2.56 15.40 4.60
C SER A 199 1.70 15.85 3.42
N LEU A 200 1.71 15.11 2.32
CA LEU A 200 0.90 15.43 1.13
C LEU A 200 -0.60 15.38 1.42
N ASP A 201 -1.00 14.46 2.29
CA ASP A 201 -2.39 14.27 2.68
C ASP A 201 -2.72 14.89 4.05
N ASN A 202 -1.78 15.61 4.68
CA ASN A 202 -1.90 16.18 6.02
C ASN A 202 -2.26 15.15 7.11
N ILE A 203 -1.87 13.90 6.93
CA ILE A 203 -2.07 12.86 7.93
C ILE A 203 -0.98 12.97 9.01
N LYS A 204 -1.40 13.04 10.27
CA LYS A 204 -0.46 12.99 11.40
C LYS A 204 0.11 11.57 11.53
N PRO A 205 1.44 11.39 11.58
CA PRO A 205 2.04 10.06 11.77
C PRO A 205 1.47 9.30 12.98
N SER A 206 1.13 10.01 14.05
CA SER A 206 0.51 9.43 15.26
C SER A 206 -0.86 8.82 15.01
N MET A 207 -1.70 9.42 14.16
CA MET A 207 -3.03 8.87 13.85
C MET A 207 -2.94 7.53 13.09
N LEU A 208 -1.99 7.42 12.17
CA LEU A 208 -1.76 6.19 11.43
C LEU A 208 -1.12 5.12 12.32
N ALA A 209 -0.14 5.51 13.17
CA ALA A 209 0.49 4.62 14.15
C ALA A 209 -0.54 4.04 15.12
N GLU A 210 -1.39 4.88 15.72
CA GLU A 210 -2.49 4.47 16.59
C GLU A 210 -3.44 3.51 15.88
N SER A 211 -3.78 3.79 14.62
CA SER A 211 -4.68 2.92 13.85
C SER A 211 -4.11 1.51 13.67
N PHE A 212 -2.81 1.39 13.37
CA PHE A 212 -2.14 0.09 13.29
C PHE A 212 -2.00 -0.57 14.66
N SER A 213 -1.61 0.20 15.70
CA SER A 213 -1.41 -0.32 17.06
C SER A 213 -2.68 -0.96 17.61
N VAL A 214 -3.82 -0.27 17.49
CA VAL A 214 -5.12 -0.79 17.94
C VAL A 214 -5.41 -2.15 17.33
N TYR A 215 -5.29 -2.30 16.02
CA TYR A 215 -5.65 -3.56 15.35
C TYR A 215 -4.62 -4.66 15.53
N LEU A 216 -3.32 -4.35 15.58
CA LEU A 216 -2.27 -5.36 15.79
C LEU A 216 -2.23 -5.87 17.22
N ASN A 217 -2.72 -5.10 18.20
CA ASN A 217 -2.82 -5.51 19.60
C ASN A 217 -4.15 -6.19 19.96
N ASP A 218 -5.17 -6.10 19.09
CA ASP A 218 -6.50 -6.67 19.31
C ASP A 218 -6.86 -7.68 18.20
N LYS A 219 -7.59 -7.24 17.17
CA LYS A 219 -8.19 -8.09 16.12
C LYS A 219 -7.17 -8.95 15.36
N TYR A 220 -5.96 -8.41 15.09
CA TYR A 220 -4.89 -9.11 14.38
C TYR A 220 -3.73 -9.51 15.30
N LYS A 221 -3.97 -9.54 16.60
CA LYS A 221 -2.98 -10.00 17.56
C LYS A 221 -2.54 -11.44 17.23
N ASN A 222 -1.23 -11.63 17.12
CA ASN A 222 -0.62 -12.93 16.86
C ASN A 222 -1.01 -13.57 15.50
N ILE A 223 -1.55 -12.79 14.56
CA ILE A 223 -1.87 -13.27 13.20
C ILE A 223 -0.61 -13.31 12.32
N PHE A 224 0.28 -12.35 12.49
CA PHE A 224 1.53 -12.25 11.72
C PHE A 224 2.72 -12.72 12.56
N GLU A 225 3.74 -13.28 11.90
CA GLU A 225 5.02 -13.61 12.54
C GLU A 225 5.87 -12.33 12.68
N THR A 226 5.97 -11.53 11.59
CA THR A 226 6.71 -10.27 11.61
C THR A 226 5.88 -9.17 10.95
N VAL A 227 5.83 -8.00 11.59
CA VAL A 227 5.29 -6.76 11.02
C VAL A 227 6.39 -5.72 10.99
N THR A 228 6.84 -5.34 9.79
CA THR A 228 7.92 -4.36 9.61
C THR A 228 7.35 -3.05 9.06
N PHE A 229 7.44 -1.98 9.83
CA PHE A 229 7.16 -0.62 9.38
C PHE A 229 8.42 -0.01 8.75
N ALA A 230 8.38 0.24 7.44
CA ALA A 230 9.44 0.88 6.67
C ALA A 230 9.11 2.37 6.51
N ILE A 231 9.89 3.25 7.15
CA ILE A 231 9.58 4.69 7.26
C ILE A 231 10.86 5.48 6.93
N PRO A 232 11.05 5.91 5.67
CA PRO A 232 12.31 6.53 5.23
C PRO A 232 12.54 7.91 5.82
N GLU A 233 11.48 8.69 6.11
CA GLU A 233 11.63 10.04 6.63
C GLU A 233 11.82 10.01 8.16
N SER A 234 12.99 10.43 8.64
CA SER A 234 13.42 10.30 10.03
C SER A 234 12.50 10.99 11.06
N LYS A 235 11.85 12.09 10.68
CA LYS A 235 10.92 12.81 11.56
C LYS A 235 9.61 12.05 11.72
N THR A 236 9.08 11.51 10.61
CA THR A 236 7.91 10.63 10.60
C THR A 236 8.20 9.34 11.36
N TYR A 237 9.36 8.74 11.13
CA TYR A 237 9.81 7.53 11.84
C TYR A 237 9.77 7.71 13.37
N LYS A 238 10.36 8.78 13.90
CA LYS A 238 10.36 9.05 15.36
C LYS A 238 8.94 9.19 15.90
N LYS A 239 8.13 10.05 15.28
CA LYS A 239 6.75 10.31 15.71
C LYS A 239 5.86 9.08 15.62
N PHE A 240 6.01 8.28 14.54
CA PHE A 240 5.24 7.06 14.34
C PHE A 240 5.59 6.03 15.42
N LYS A 241 6.89 5.77 15.63
CA LYS A 241 7.37 4.80 16.62
C LYS A 241 6.98 5.16 18.05
N GLU A 242 7.07 6.44 18.42
CA GLU A 242 6.63 6.95 19.72
C GLU A 242 5.14 6.68 19.92
N ALA A 243 4.30 7.08 18.95
CA ALA A 243 2.85 6.96 19.06
C ALA A 243 2.34 5.50 18.98
N PHE A 244 3.07 4.60 18.30
CA PHE A 244 2.70 3.19 18.26
C PHE A 244 2.86 2.48 19.60
N ASN A 245 3.84 2.89 20.41
CA ASN A 245 4.17 2.28 21.71
C ASN A 245 3.38 2.90 22.88
N THR A 246 2.52 3.90 22.63
CA THR A 246 1.69 4.54 23.66
C THR A 246 0.35 3.83 23.79
#